data_f55514bd3b1c1ed72bf1091c1107bc3c
#
_entry.id   f55514bd3b1c1ed72bf1091c1107bc3c
#
_cell.length_a   1.000
_cell.length_b   1.000
_cell.length_c   1.000
_cell.angle_alpha   90.00
_cell.angle_beta   90.00
_cell.angle_gamma   90.00
#
_symmetry.space_group_name_H-M   'P 1'
#
loop_
_entity.id
_entity.type
_entity.pdbx_description
1 polymer ?
#
loop_
_entity_poly.entity_id
_entity_poly.type
_entity_poly.pdbx_seq_one_letter_code
_entity_poly.pdbx_strand_id
1 'polypeptide(L)'
;MRKLFIIAILMAATTVVHAKCRNVFVEMGYQPAQVDAKLKEVFNDVFRGPNKVYFEVGDSMGYVSDIKNHDARTEGMSYGMMIAVQFGEKDIFDRLWRWSKKYMQHQSGNREGYFAWSCKTDGTRNAEGAASDGELYFITALIFASNRWGDNTGINYKAEAQHILNCIQPKEYTPEPRPAGFPSFGPQQQGPQKMYLIDPETKLITFTPDGFGNRYTDPSYHIPAFYEVWAKWADDGRADLWKECAQKSREFLHKATHPVTGLNADMCQYDGSEMQMPRWPGMPQPKPGEKPRRNGSNNFRYDSWRVPMNITLDYEWSGADAEWQRGYGERIQNFFYSQGVDKFVDQYRPDGSLPEENEILQAGGFRKLRHSIGLVSTVAAASIMCKHAKSKEFVDALWNAKHEPFEDGYFDAYYDGLLRLFAFMHLSGNYREIIPHK
;
A
#
# COMPACT_ATOMS: atom_id res chain seq x y z
N MET A 1 -10.10 -52.27 -44.43
CA MET A 1 -10.98 -51.24 -43.85
C MET A 1 -10.33 -50.73 -42.57
N ARG A 2 -9.58 -49.61 -42.63
CA ARG A 2 -8.97 -48.96 -41.46
C ARG A 2 -9.93 -47.91 -40.92
N LYS A 3 -10.41 -48.08 -39.69
CA LYS A 3 -11.23 -47.08 -39.01
C LYS A 3 -10.32 -46.02 -38.41
N LEU A 4 -10.40 -44.78 -38.94
CA LEU A 4 -9.82 -43.57 -38.32
C LEU A 4 -10.71 -43.19 -37.12
N PHE A 5 -10.11 -43.18 -35.93
CA PHE A 5 -10.70 -42.53 -34.76
C PHE A 5 -10.24 -41.05 -34.77
N ILE A 6 -11.16 -40.15 -34.99
CA ILE A 6 -10.95 -38.71 -34.79
C ILE A 6 -11.24 -38.43 -33.32
N ILE A 7 -10.20 -38.11 -32.54
CA ILE A 7 -10.33 -37.60 -31.16
C ILE A 7 -10.51 -36.11 -31.29
N ALA A 8 -11.73 -35.62 -31.06
CA ALA A 8 -12.03 -34.21 -30.91
C ALA A 8 -11.58 -33.76 -29.50
N ILE A 9 -10.49 -32.99 -29.43
CA ILE A 9 -10.08 -32.33 -28.20
C ILE A 9 -10.99 -31.10 -28.06
N LEU A 10 -11.98 -31.18 -27.15
CA LEU A 10 -12.74 -30.01 -26.70
C LEU A 10 -11.80 -29.15 -25.84
N MET A 11 -11.25 -28.06 -26.43
CA MET A 11 -10.69 -26.97 -25.65
C MET A 11 -11.87 -26.26 -24.95
N ALA A 12 -12.03 -26.54 -23.65
CA ALA A 12 -12.87 -25.72 -22.79
C ALA A 12 -12.20 -24.35 -22.67
N ALA A 13 -12.67 -23.39 -23.43
CA ALA A 13 -12.37 -21.98 -23.20
C ALA A 13 -12.96 -21.60 -21.83
N THR A 14 -12.14 -21.62 -20.79
CA THR A 14 -12.48 -20.98 -19.53
C THR A 14 -12.58 -19.49 -19.78
N THR A 15 -13.78 -18.99 -20.02
CA THR A 15 -14.07 -17.56 -19.92
C THR A 15 -13.80 -17.17 -18.47
N VAL A 16 -12.66 -16.51 -18.24
CA VAL A 16 -12.40 -15.80 -17.00
C VAL A 16 -13.43 -14.68 -16.95
N VAL A 17 -14.53 -14.94 -16.28
CA VAL A 17 -15.48 -13.88 -15.92
C VAL A 17 -14.71 -13.01 -14.92
N HIS A 18 -14.21 -11.86 -15.37
CA HIS A 18 -13.69 -10.83 -14.47
C HIS A 18 -14.76 -10.57 -13.44
N ALA A 19 -14.45 -10.89 -12.18
CA ALA A 19 -15.38 -10.67 -11.09
C ALA A 19 -15.62 -9.15 -11.02
N LYS A 20 -16.82 -8.74 -11.42
CA LYS A 20 -17.26 -7.35 -11.25
C LYS A 20 -17.09 -7.02 -9.77
N CYS A 21 -16.38 -5.92 -9.43
CA CYS A 21 -16.21 -5.51 -8.05
C CYS A 21 -17.56 -5.55 -7.32
N ARG A 22 -17.65 -6.38 -6.28
CA ARG A 22 -18.90 -6.67 -5.56
C ARG A 22 -19.25 -5.52 -4.63
N ASN A 23 -20.54 -5.19 -4.50
CA ASN A 23 -20.98 -4.32 -3.41
C ASN A 23 -21.34 -5.17 -2.18
N VAL A 24 -20.37 -5.43 -1.34
CA VAL A 24 -20.52 -6.30 -0.15
C VAL A 24 -21.43 -5.68 0.88
N PHE A 25 -21.49 -4.36 1.02
CA PHE A 25 -22.49 -3.71 1.86
C PHE A 25 -23.92 -4.07 1.44
N VAL A 26 -24.21 -3.98 0.14
CA VAL A 26 -25.55 -4.34 -0.37
C VAL A 26 -25.83 -5.83 -0.21
N GLU A 27 -24.85 -6.70 -0.46
CA GLU A 27 -24.98 -8.14 -0.25
C GLU A 27 -25.25 -8.49 1.23
N MET A 28 -24.79 -7.66 2.16
CA MET A 28 -25.01 -7.81 3.61
C MET A 28 -26.23 -7.07 4.14
N GLY A 29 -27.06 -6.47 3.25
CA GLY A 29 -28.38 -5.92 3.59
C GLY A 29 -28.46 -4.41 3.73
N TYR A 30 -27.37 -3.66 3.48
CA TYR A 30 -27.40 -2.21 3.43
C TYR A 30 -28.09 -1.73 2.15
N GLN A 31 -28.86 -0.64 2.25
CA GLN A 31 -29.54 -0.09 1.07
C GLN A 31 -28.54 0.63 0.15
N PRO A 32 -28.59 0.44 -1.20
CA PRO A 32 -27.66 1.08 -2.13
C PRO A 32 -27.51 2.58 -1.92
N ALA A 33 -28.59 3.32 -1.76
CA ALA A 33 -28.56 4.77 -1.53
C ALA A 33 -27.84 5.16 -0.21
N GLN A 34 -27.94 4.33 0.82
CA GLN A 34 -27.21 4.54 2.09
C GLN A 34 -25.70 4.29 1.89
N VAL A 35 -25.34 3.27 1.11
CA VAL A 35 -23.93 2.99 0.77
C VAL A 35 -23.32 4.15 0.01
N ASP A 36 -24.00 4.66 -1.01
CA ASP A 36 -23.53 5.80 -1.81
C ASP A 36 -23.38 7.08 -0.95
N ALA A 37 -24.37 7.34 -0.08
CA ALA A 37 -24.31 8.47 0.85
C ALA A 37 -23.15 8.35 1.85
N LYS A 38 -22.94 7.15 2.40
CA LYS A 38 -21.86 6.88 3.36
C LYS A 38 -20.48 6.97 2.71
N LEU A 39 -20.32 6.43 1.50
CA LEU A 39 -19.08 6.53 0.73
C LEU A 39 -18.73 8.01 0.47
N LYS A 40 -19.72 8.82 0.09
CA LYS A 40 -19.54 10.27 -0.11
C LYS A 40 -19.21 11.00 1.20
N GLU A 41 -19.83 10.62 2.32
CA GLU A 41 -19.53 11.14 3.66
C GLU A 41 -18.05 10.89 3.99
N VAL A 42 -17.58 9.63 3.86
CA VAL A 42 -16.20 9.25 4.17
C VAL A 42 -15.20 9.93 3.24
N PHE A 43 -15.53 10.11 1.96
CA PHE A 43 -14.71 10.92 1.04
C PHE A 43 -14.62 12.38 1.54
N ASN A 44 -15.73 12.98 1.93
CA ASN A 44 -15.74 14.36 2.43
C ASN A 44 -14.97 14.50 3.75
N ASP A 45 -14.98 13.51 4.64
CA ASP A 45 -14.16 13.54 5.86
C ASP A 45 -12.68 13.74 5.54
N VAL A 46 -12.18 13.06 4.51
CA VAL A 46 -10.76 13.10 4.11
C VAL A 46 -10.41 14.37 3.31
N PHE A 47 -11.32 14.82 2.42
CA PHE A 47 -10.98 15.88 1.45
C PHE A 47 -11.61 17.23 1.74
N ARG A 48 -12.73 17.32 2.45
CA ARG A 48 -13.55 18.57 2.55
C ARG A 48 -13.98 18.90 3.99
N GLY A 49 -14.04 17.90 4.89
CA GLY A 49 -14.55 18.04 6.25
C GLY A 49 -13.62 18.82 7.20
N PRO A 50 -14.01 18.99 8.46
CA PRO A 50 -13.22 19.72 9.46
C PRO A 50 -11.90 19.02 9.79
N ASN A 51 -11.84 17.70 9.67
CA ASN A 51 -10.66 16.87 9.91
C ASN A 51 -9.96 16.45 8.61
N LYS A 52 -10.21 17.18 7.50
CA LYS A 52 -9.63 16.86 6.21
C LYS A 52 -8.10 16.88 6.26
N VAL A 53 -7.51 16.03 5.44
CA VAL A 53 -6.06 15.94 5.25
C VAL A 53 -5.61 16.54 3.91
N TYR A 54 -6.54 16.87 3.02
CA TYR A 54 -6.27 17.53 1.74
C TYR A 54 -6.33 19.06 1.86
N PHE A 55 -5.33 19.74 1.28
CA PHE A 55 -5.20 21.20 1.28
C PHE A 55 -4.81 21.70 -0.11
N GLU A 56 -5.48 22.76 -0.54
CA GLU A 56 -5.16 23.47 -1.79
C GLU A 56 -4.06 24.50 -1.56
N VAL A 57 -3.20 24.68 -2.57
CA VAL A 57 -2.11 25.66 -2.58
C VAL A 57 -2.18 26.49 -3.86
N GLY A 58 -2.49 27.75 -3.72
CA GLY A 58 -2.74 28.64 -4.87
C GLY A 58 -3.81 28.10 -5.80
N ASP A 59 -3.72 28.43 -7.08
CA ASP A 59 -4.78 28.11 -8.04
C ASP A 59 -4.67 26.71 -8.66
N SER A 60 -3.54 26.02 -8.51
CA SER A 60 -3.26 24.83 -9.32
C SER A 60 -2.61 23.66 -8.59
N MET A 61 -2.25 23.79 -7.34
CA MET A 61 -1.58 22.75 -6.55
C MET A 61 -2.37 22.39 -5.30
N GLY A 62 -2.08 21.20 -4.73
CA GLY A 62 -2.63 20.76 -3.47
C GLY A 62 -1.82 19.60 -2.92
N TYR A 63 -1.95 19.34 -1.62
CA TYR A 63 -1.25 18.24 -0.96
C TYR A 63 -2.15 17.54 0.05
N VAL A 64 -1.80 16.30 0.34
CA VAL A 64 -2.32 15.53 1.49
C VAL A 64 -1.27 15.60 2.59
N SER A 65 -1.67 16.02 3.78
CA SER A 65 -0.78 16.18 4.95
C SER A 65 -0.97 15.06 5.96
N ASP A 66 0.13 14.48 6.41
CA ASP A 66 0.15 13.88 7.73
C ASP A 66 0.08 15.01 8.76
N ILE A 67 -1.12 15.21 9.32
CA ILE A 67 -1.44 16.35 10.19
C ILE A 67 -0.57 16.37 11.44
N LYS A 68 -0.20 15.19 11.98
CA LYS A 68 0.62 15.08 13.19
C LYS A 68 2.07 15.44 12.95
N ASN A 69 2.60 15.02 11.82
CA ASN A 69 3.99 15.24 11.46
C ASN A 69 4.19 16.55 10.71
N HIS A 70 3.11 17.24 10.35
CA HIS A 70 3.12 18.50 9.59
C HIS A 70 3.91 18.38 8.28
N ASP A 71 3.78 17.22 7.61
CA ASP A 71 4.46 16.94 6.35
C ASP A 71 3.50 16.33 5.32
N ALA A 72 3.91 16.39 4.06
CA ALA A 72 3.31 15.67 2.96
C ALA A 72 4.22 14.49 2.59
N ARG A 73 3.65 13.29 2.51
CA ARG A 73 4.37 12.06 2.20
C ARG A 73 3.93 11.49 0.86
N THR A 74 4.86 10.81 0.17
CA THR A 74 4.53 10.14 -1.10
C THR A 74 3.37 9.16 -0.95
N GLU A 75 3.24 8.49 0.19
CA GLU A 75 2.12 7.65 0.56
C GLU A 75 0.78 8.42 0.44
N GLY A 76 0.59 9.47 1.22
CA GLY A 76 -0.67 10.22 1.21
C GLY A 76 -0.94 10.95 -0.09
N MET A 77 0.09 11.47 -0.75
CA MET A 77 -0.03 12.12 -2.05
C MET A 77 -0.52 11.16 -3.13
N SER A 78 0.09 9.98 -3.21
CA SER A 78 -0.26 8.96 -4.19
C SER A 78 -1.60 8.27 -3.88
N TYR A 79 -1.93 8.07 -2.61
CA TYR A 79 -3.26 7.62 -2.18
C TYR A 79 -4.35 8.63 -2.55
N GLY A 80 -4.10 9.91 -2.30
CA GLY A 80 -5.01 10.99 -2.70
C GLY A 80 -5.27 11.00 -4.20
N MET A 81 -4.23 10.80 -5.02
CA MET A 81 -4.37 10.67 -6.47
C MET A 81 -5.18 9.43 -6.86
N MET A 82 -4.91 8.27 -6.26
CA MET A 82 -5.66 7.05 -6.52
C MET A 82 -7.14 7.21 -6.16
N ILE A 83 -7.44 7.79 -5.00
CA ILE A 83 -8.82 8.07 -4.59
C ILE A 83 -9.47 9.05 -5.56
N ALA A 84 -8.79 10.15 -5.88
CA ALA A 84 -9.33 11.17 -6.79
C ALA A 84 -9.67 10.60 -8.18
N VAL A 85 -8.81 9.74 -8.75
CA VAL A 85 -9.11 9.12 -10.04
C VAL A 85 -10.26 8.13 -9.95
N GLN A 86 -10.45 7.42 -8.84
CA GLN A 86 -11.59 6.52 -8.65
C GLN A 86 -12.91 7.29 -8.52
N PHE A 87 -12.93 8.42 -7.84
CA PHE A 87 -14.11 9.28 -7.70
C PHE A 87 -14.38 10.19 -8.90
N GLY A 88 -13.44 10.33 -9.84
CA GLY A 88 -13.55 11.24 -10.99
C GLY A 88 -13.26 12.71 -10.65
N GLU A 89 -12.62 12.97 -9.52
CA GLU A 89 -12.22 14.29 -9.03
C GLU A 89 -10.91 14.75 -9.70
N LYS A 90 -11.02 15.11 -10.99
CA LYS A 90 -9.87 15.44 -11.83
C LYS A 90 -9.07 16.63 -11.30
N ASP A 91 -9.73 17.68 -10.79
CA ASP A 91 -9.04 18.86 -10.28
C ASP A 91 -8.18 18.51 -9.05
N ILE A 92 -8.70 17.71 -8.12
CA ILE A 92 -7.93 17.22 -6.95
C ILE A 92 -6.72 16.40 -7.43
N PHE A 93 -6.92 15.48 -8.39
CA PHE A 93 -5.84 14.67 -8.97
C PHE A 93 -4.74 15.54 -9.56
N ASP A 94 -5.10 16.48 -10.41
CA ASP A 94 -4.16 17.37 -11.10
C ASP A 94 -3.38 18.24 -10.13
N ARG A 95 -4.03 18.74 -9.07
CA ARG A 95 -3.40 19.56 -8.01
C ARG A 95 -2.37 18.73 -7.23
N LEU A 96 -2.72 17.51 -6.84
CA LEU A 96 -1.83 16.59 -6.14
C LEU A 96 -0.63 16.22 -7.02
N TRP A 97 -0.86 15.89 -8.31
CA TRP A 97 0.22 15.58 -9.23
C TRP A 97 1.17 16.76 -9.42
N ARG A 98 0.66 17.97 -9.67
CA ARG A 98 1.52 19.15 -9.86
C ARG A 98 2.37 19.47 -8.63
N TRP A 99 1.83 19.28 -7.44
CA TRP A 99 2.57 19.48 -6.19
C TRP A 99 3.66 18.41 -6.02
N SER A 100 3.31 17.13 -6.20
CA SER A 100 4.25 16.01 -6.11
C SER A 100 5.39 16.15 -7.12
N LYS A 101 5.07 16.46 -8.37
CA LYS A 101 6.07 16.66 -9.43
C LYS A 101 7.01 17.81 -9.14
N LYS A 102 6.49 18.92 -8.61
CA LYS A 102 7.28 20.12 -8.35
C LYS A 102 8.20 19.97 -7.15
N TYR A 103 7.73 19.41 -6.06
CA TYR A 103 8.43 19.44 -4.78
C TYR A 103 9.07 18.11 -4.40
N MET A 104 8.42 16.98 -4.72
CA MET A 104 8.91 15.68 -4.33
C MET A 104 9.75 15.02 -5.42
N GLN A 105 9.32 15.07 -6.70
CA GLN A 105 10.01 14.37 -7.77
C GLN A 105 11.38 14.99 -8.05
N HIS A 106 12.41 14.14 -8.14
CA HIS A 106 13.71 14.54 -8.61
C HIS A 106 13.69 14.69 -10.14
N GLN A 107 14.05 15.88 -10.63
CA GLN A 107 14.01 16.21 -12.04
C GLN A 107 15.32 15.90 -12.77
N SER A 108 16.36 15.52 -12.04
CA SER A 108 17.69 15.19 -12.59
C SER A 108 18.55 14.47 -11.55
N GLY A 109 19.74 14.00 -11.98
CA GLY A 109 20.72 13.37 -11.11
C GLY A 109 20.43 11.90 -10.83
N ASN A 110 21.09 11.35 -9.84
CA ASN A 110 21.00 9.90 -9.52
C ASN A 110 19.59 9.42 -9.21
N ARG A 111 18.75 10.27 -8.60
CA ARG A 111 17.37 9.96 -8.21
C ARG A 111 16.33 10.47 -9.19
N GLU A 112 16.72 10.88 -10.41
CA GLU A 112 15.77 11.33 -11.42
C GLU A 112 14.58 10.36 -11.53
N GLY A 113 13.35 10.92 -11.51
CA GLY A 113 12.08 10.20 -11.59
C GLY A 113 11.57 9.60 -10.28
N TYR A 114 12.44 9.39 -9.27
CA TYR A 114 12.01 9.03 -7.92
C TYR A 114 11.54 10.25 -7.13
N PHE A 115 10.87 10.00 -6.01
CA PHE A 115 10.29 11.06 -5.18
C PHE A 115 10.95 11.10 -3.80
N ALA A 116 11.25 12.29 -3.30
CA ALA A 116 11.54 12.50 -1.88
C ALA A 116 10.31 12.08 -1.06
N TRP A 117 10.46 11.09 -0.18
CA TRP A 117 9.31 10.46 0.49
C TRP A 117 8.54 11.39 1.41
N SER A 118 9.17 12.45 1.93
CA SER A 118 8.56 13.42 2.82
C SER A 118 9.05 14.84 2.53
N CYS A 119 8.09 15.77 2.45
CA CYS A 119 8.32 17.20 2.35
C CYS A 119 7.48 17.95 3.39
N LYS A 120 7.98 19.08 3.86
CA LYS A 120 7.13 20.04 4.58
C LYS A 120 6.01 20.56 3.66
N THR A 121 4.96 21.10 4.23
CA THR A 121 3.82 21.62 3.47
C THR A 121 4.16 22.83 2.60
N ASP A 122 5.31 23.47 2.83
CA ASP A 122 5.88 24.52 1.97
C ASP A 122 6.70 23.97 0.78
N GLY A 123 6.85 22.66 0.67
CA GLY A 123 7.61 21.98 -0.36
C GLY A 123 9.09 21.72 -0.03
N THR A 124 9.58 22.16 1.13
CA THR A 124 10.95 21.85 1.57
C THR A 124 11.05 20.36 1.87
N ARG A 125 12.00 19.67 1.27
CA ARG A 125 12.22 18.23 1.49
C ARG A 125 12.76 17.96 2.89
N ASN A 126 12.14 17.01 3.58
CA ASN A 126 12.63 16.46 4.86
C ASN A 126 13.68 15.36 4.62
N ALA A 127 13.60 14.68 3.49
CA ALA A 127 14.50 13.62 3.07
C ALA A 127 14.60 13.59 1.54
N GLU A 128 15.75 13.13 1.02
CA GLU A 128 15.97 13.01 -0.43
C GLU A 128 15.68 11.58 -0.96
N GLY A 129 15.63 10.58 -0.08
CA GLY A 129 15.37 9.19 -0.45
C GLY A 129 13.90 8.95 -0.80
N ALA A 130 13.64 7.90 -1.56
CA ALA A 130 12.31 7.44 -1.89
C ALA A 130 11.82 6.36 -0.92
N ALA A 131 10.50 6.24 -0.78
CA ALA A 131 9.80 5.11 -0.17
C ALA A 131 9.00 4.42 -1.28
N SER A 132 9.33 3.16 -1.55
CA SER A 132 8.93 2.49 -2.81
C SER A 132 7.42 2.35 -3.03
N ASP A 133 6.60 2.40 -1.99
CA ASP A 133 5.14 2.33 -2.09
C ASP A 133 4.52 3.53 -2.82
N GLY A 134 5.10 4.72 -2.62
CA GLY A 134 4.63 5.94 -3.29
C GLY A 134 4.72 5.83 -4.82
N GLU A 135 5.83 5.33 -5.33
CA GLU A 135 6.06 5.15 -6.76
C GLU A 135 5.05 4.19 -7.38
N LEU A 136 4.69 3.09 -6.68
CA LEU A 136 3.67 2.15 -7.16
C LEU A 136 2.32 2.83 -7.38
N TYR A 137 1.87 3.58 -6.40
CA TYR A 137 0.59 4.28 -6.47
C TYR A 137 0.61 5.43 -7.47
N PHE A 138 1.70 6.22 -7.56
CA PHE A 138 1.82 7.28 -8.56
C PHE A 138 1.71 6.74 -9.98
N ILE A 139 2.48 5.70 -10.31
CA ILE A 139 2.44 5.07 -11.65
C ILE A 139 1.05 4.57 -11.96
N THR A 140 0.43 3.80 -11.05
CA THR A 140 -0.88 3.20 -11.28
C THR A 140 -1.97 4.26 -11.39
N ALA A 141 -1.95 5.28 -10.53
CA ALA A 141 -2.91 6.38 -10.59
C ALA A 141 -2.78 7.22 -11.89
N LEU A 142 -1.56 7.44 -12.38
CA LEU A 142 -1.33 8.12 -13.67
C LEU A 142 -1.83 7.28 -14.85
N ILE A 143 -1.61 5.96 -14.85
CA ILE A 143 -2.18 5.05 -15.86
C ILE A 143 -3.71 5.14 -15.84
N PHE A 144 -4.32 5.14 -14.67
CA PHE A 144 -5.78 5.27 -14.54
C PHE A 144 -6.28 6.64 -14.98
N ALA A 145 -5.54 7.71 -14.72
CA ALA A 145 -5.87 9.05 -15.20
C ALA A 145 -5.84 9.14 -16.72
N SER A 146 -4.80 8.56 -17.36
CA SER A 146 -4.73 8.42 -18.80
C SER A 146 -5.94 7.65 -19.38
N ASN A 147 -6.25 6.49 -18.77
CA ASN A 147 -7.39 5.67 -19.20
C ASN A 147 -8.74 6.37 -19.03
N ARG A 148 -8.88 7.19 -17.97
CA ARG A 148 -10.15 7.85 -17.63
C ARG A 148 -10.36 9.16 -18.36
N TRP A 149 -9.34 10.00 -18.47
CA TRP A 149 -9.46 11.38 -18.94
C TRP A 149 -8.70 11.65 -20.25
N GLY A 150 -7.85 10.70 -20.68
CA GLY A 150 -6.94 10.88 -21.81
C GLY A 150 -5.76 11.80 -21.48
N ASP A 151 -4.89 11.99 -22.47
CA ASP A 151 -3.58 12.63 -22.29
C ASP A 151 -3.50 14.07 -22.83
N ASN A 152 -4.60 14.60 -23.40
CA ASN A 152 -4.66 15.95 -23.98
C ASN A 152 -5.42 16.94 -23.07
N THR A 153 -5.29 16.83 -21.76
CA THR A 153 -6.10 17.58 -20.78
C THR A 153 -5.27 18.54 -19.92
N GLY A 154 -4.12 18.97 -20.41
CA GLY A 154 -3.17 19.83 -19.70
C GLY A 154 -2.06 19.08 -18.97
N ILE A 155 -2.23 17.78 -18.72
CA ILE A 155 -1.22 16.83 -18.24
C ILE A 155 -1.27 15.62 -19.15
N ASN A 156 -0.11 15.20 -19.67
CA ASN A 156 0.03 13.94 -20.38
C ASN A 156 0.32 12.83 -19.36
N TYR A 157 -0.73 12.26 -18.78
CA TYR A 157 -0.62 11.27 -17.70
C TYR A 157 0.15 10.02 -18.12
N LYS A 158 -0.04 9.54 -19.36
CA LYS A 158 0.70 8.40 -19.91
C LYS A 158 2.20 8.69 -19.96
N ALA A 159 2.60 9.85 -20.48
CA ALA A 159 4.01 10.23 -20.54
C ALA A 159 4.62 10.37 -19.13
N GLU A 160 3.87 10.88 -18.16
CA GLU A 160 4.33 10.97 -16.77
C GLU A 160 4.52 9.59 -16.14
N ALA A 161 3.59 8.65 -16.33
CA ALA A 161 3.74 7.27 -15.87
C ALA A 161 4.95 6.57 -16.52
N GLN A 162 5.11 6.70 -17.85
CA GLN A 162 6.23 6.12 -18.59
C GLN A 162 7.58 6.71 -18.16
N HIS A 163 7.63 8.01 -17.86
CA HIS A 163 8.85 8.64 -17.34
C HIS A 163 9.28 7.97 -16.03
N ILE A 164 8.37 7.82 -15.06
CA ILE A 164 8.68 7.15 -13.79
C ILE A 164 9.11 5.70 -14.05
N LEU A 165 8.34 4.93 -14.84
CA LEU A 165 8.64 3.54 -15.19
C LEU A 165 10.03 3.36 -15.82
N ASN A 166 10.49 4.33 -16.59
CA ASN A 166 11.83 4.29 -17.16
C ASN A 166 12.92 4.59 -16.11
N CYS A 167 12.67 5.54 -15.23
CA CYS A 167 13.63 5.97 -14.21
C CYS A 167 13.85 4.95 -13.09
N ILE A 168 12.83 4.14 -12.76
CA ILE A 168 12.91 3.12 -11.68
C ILE A 168 13.64 1.84 -12.09
N GLN A 169 14.12 1.73 -13.33
CA GLN A 169 14.90 0.59 -13.78
C GLN A 169 16.22 0.47 -13.02
N PRO A 170 16.75 -0.77 -12.88
CA PRO A 170 18.03 -0.97 -12.22
C PRO A 170 19.14 -0.12 -12.84
N LYS A 171 19.84 0.63 -12.00
CA LYS A 171 20.99 1.46 -12.40
C LYS A 171 22.07 1.46 -11.32
N GLU A 172 23.30 1.75 -11.74
CA GLU A 172 24.41 2.04 -10.84
C GLU A 172 24.56 3.55 -10.67
N TYR A 173 24.92 3.99 -9.47
CA TYR A 173 25.18 5.38 -9.16
C TYR A 173 26.30 5.50 -8.11
N THR A 174 26.98 6.63 -8.10
CA THR A 174 27.93 6.98 -7.06
C THR A 174 27.22 7.92 -6.08
N PRO A 175 27.07 7.53 -4.79
CA PRO A 175 26.44 8.40 -3.80
C PRO A 175 27.21 9.72 -3.66
N GLU A 176 26.49 10.82 -3.61
CA GLU A 176 27.11 12.11 -3.26
C GLU A 176 27.63 12.08 -1.82
N PRO A 177 28.71 12.81 -1.55
CA PRO A 177 29.20 12.96 -0.18
C PRO A 177 28.10 13.50 0.74
N ARG A 178 27.92 12.86 1.88
CA ARG A 178 26.89 13.29 2.84
C ARG A 178 27.24 14.68 3.37
N PRO A 179 26.27 15.63 3.39
CA PRO A 179 26.49 16.93 4.00
C PRO A 179 26.90 16.81 5.46
N ALA A 180 27.83 17.67 5.91
CA ALA A 180 28.28 17.70 7.29
C ALA A 180 27.08 18.01 8.24
N GLY A 181 26.96 17.26 9.34
CA GLY A 181 25.91 17.48 10.35
C GLY A 181 24.63 16.65 10.14
N PHE A 182 24.48 15.89 9.05
CA PHE A 182 23.34 14.97 8.92
C PHE A 182 23.55 13.71 9.79
N PRO A 183 22.50 13.28 10.53
CA PRO A 183 22.61 12.05 11.32
C PRO A 183 22.89 10.86 10.41
N SER A 184 23.87 10.05 10.74
CA SER A 184 24.21 8.87 9.97
C SER A 184 23.68 7.62 10.66
N PHE A 185 22.76 6.93 10.04
CA PHE A 185 22.43 5.56 10.40
C PHE A 185 23.42 4.61 9.68
N GLY A 186 24.63 4.46 10.28
CA GLY A 186 25.68 3.58 9.77
C GLY A 186 26.74 4.27 8.86
N PRO A 187 27.81 3.53 8.50
CA PRO A 187 28.90 4.03 7.67
C PRO A 187 28.40 4.34 6.26
N GLN A 188 28.89 5.45 5.68
CA GLN A 188 28.64 5.74 4.27
C GLN A 188 29.31 4.67 3.41
N GLN A 189 28.52 4.00 2.57
CA GLN A 189 29.07 3.05 1.61
C GLN A 189 29.89 3.81 0.58
N GLN A 190 31.13 3.38 0.36
CA GLN A 190 32.02 3.95 -0.65
C GLN A 190 31.90 3.16 -1.97
N GLY A 191 32.04 3.86 -3.10
CA GLY A 191 32.00 3.26 -4.44
C GLY A 191 30.60 3.17 -5.03
N PRO A 192 30.49 2.57 -6.24
CA PRO A 192 29.21 2.43 -6.95
C PRO A 192 28.18 1.66 -6.13
N GLN A 193 26.97 2.18 -6.10
CA GLN A 193 25.80 1.59 -5.46
C GLN A 193 24.76 1.24 -6.51
N LYS A 194 23.91 0.26 -6.22
CA LYS A 194 22.76 -0.08 -7.06
C LYS A 194 21.50 0.62 -6.56
N MET A 195 20.69 1.09 -7.49
CA MET A 195 19.38 1.67 -7.26
C MET A 195 18.35 0.98 -8.14
N TYR A 196 17.27 0.49 -7.55
CA TYR A 196 16.16 -0.17 -8.25
C TYR A 196 14.93 -0.20 -7.37
N LEU A 197 13.75 0.01 -7.97
CA LEU A 197 12.47 -0.15 -7.26
C LEU A 197 12.16 -1.64 -7.05
N ILE A 198 12.38 -2.43 -8.09
CA ILE A 198 12.20 -3.88 -8.10
C ILE A 198 13.58 -4.55 -8.09
N ASP A 199 13.80 -5.41 -7.11
CA ASP A 199 15.04 -6.18 -7.05
C ASP A 199 15.19 -7.06 -8.29
N PRO A 200 16.31 -6.95 -9.03
CA PRO A 200 16.46 -7.63 -10.31
C PRO A 200 16.58 -9.16 -10.21
N GLU A 201 16.89 -9.71 -9.04
CA GLU A 201 17.02 -11.15 -8.82
C GLU A 201 15.72 -11.77 -8.35
N THR A 202 15.11 -11.17 -7.33
CA THR A 202 13.89 -11.71 -6.70
C THR A 202 12.60 -11.28 -7.39
N LYS A 203 12.63 -10.18 -8.16
CA LYS A 203 11.47 -9.50 -8.75
C LYS A 203 10.49 -8.95 -7.70
N LEU A 204 10.98 -8.73 -6.49
CA LEU A 204 10.21 -8.17 -5.39
C LEU A 204 10.53 -6.68 -5.23
N ILE A 205 9.56 -5.94 -4.72
CA ILE A 205 9.73 -4.52 -4.40
C ILE A 205 10.68 -4.35 -3.22
N THR A 206 11.54 -3.33 -3.30
CA THR A 206 12.46 -2.95 -2.22
C THR A 206 11.74 -2.07 -1.19
N PHE A 207 12.19 -2.05 0.05
CA PHE A 207 11.70 -1.07 1.03
C PHE A 207 12.06 0.37 0.61
N THR A 208 13.32 0.60 0.25
CA THR A 208 13.76 1.82 -0.44
C THR A 208 14.61 1.44 -1.66
N PRO A 209 14.60 2.24 -2.74
CA PRO A 209 15.32 1.89 -3.97
C PRO A 209 16.84 1.84 -3.80
N ASP A 210 17.38 2.53 -2.83
CA ASP A 210 18.82 2.66 -2.58
C ASP A 210 19.22 2.43 -1.12
N GLY A 211 20.52 2.34 -0.88
CA GLY A 211 21.09 2.19 0.45
C GLY A 211 20.83 0.82 1.07
N PHE A 212 20.65 0.79 2.40
CA PHE A 212 20.37 -0.46 3.11
C PHE A 212 18.96 -1.00 2.83
N GLY A 213 18.00 -0.11 2.55
CA GLY A 213 16.60 -0.49 2.36
C GLY A 213 16.33 -1.29 1.06
N ASN A 214 17.29 -1.37 0.12
CA ASN A 214 17.14 -2.23 -1.05
C ASN A 214 17.56 -3.70 -0.81
N ARG A 215 17.81 -4.08 0.43
CA ARG A 215 18.17 -5.45 0.83
C ARG A 215 17.04 -6.22 1.50
N TYR A 216 15.91 -5.58 1.69
CA TYR A 216 14.73 -6.14 2.33
C TYR A 216 13.47 -5.45 1.80
N THR A 217 12.32 -5.92 2.23
CA THR A 217 11.02 -5.44 1.75
C THR A 217 10.04 -5.22 2.90
N ASP A 218 8.96 -4.53 2.59
CA ASP A 218 7.77 -4.42 3.42
C ASP A 218 6.64 -5.22 2.75
N PRO A 219 6.01 -6.19 3.44
CA PRO A 219 4.89 -6.95 2.88
C PRO A 219 3.74 -6.08 2.37
N SER A 220 3.53 -4.90 2.96
CA SER A 220 2.48 -3.97 2.53
C SER A 220 2.77 -3.24 1.23
N TYR A 221 4.02 -3.28 0.75
CA TYR A 221 4.40 -2.71 -0.54
C TYR A 221 4.08 -3.65 -1.70
N HIS A 222 3.76 -4.93 -1.41
CA HIS A 222 3.41 -5.92 -2.43
C HIS A 222 1.94 -5.76 -2.85
N ILE A 223 1.72 -5.21 -4.05
CA ILE A 223 0.41 -4.99 -4.64
C ILE A 223 0.37 -5.66 -6.03
N PRO A 224 0.21 -7.00 -6.11
CA PRO A 224 0.25 -7.73 -7.37
C PRO A 224 -0.71 -7.18 -8.43
N ALA A 225 -1.87 -6.70 -8.00
CA ALA A 225 -2.87 -6.08 -8.87
C ALA A 225 -2.32 -4.89 -9.69
N PHE A 226 -1.40 -4.10 -9.12
CA PHE A 226 -0.82 -2.96 -9.82
C PHE A 226 0.12 -3.42 -10.95
N TYR A 227 0.91 -4.46 -10.72
CA TYR A 227 1.75 -5.03 -11.76
C TYR A 227 0.93 -5.64 -12.91
N GLU A 228 -0.23 -6.24 -12.62
CA GLU A 228 -1.17 -6.69 -13.67
C GLU A 228 -1.71 -5.50 -14.49
N VAL A 229 -1.99 -4.36 -13.84
CA VAL A 229 -2.37 -3.11 -14.53
C VAL A 229 -1.23 -2.62 -15.43
N TRP A 230 0.01 -2.62 -14.91
CA TRP A 230 1.18 -2.17 -15.70
C TRP A 230 1.43 -3.10 -16.89
N ALA A 231 1.29 -4.42 -16.71
CA ALA A 231 1.40 -5.38 -17.81
C ALA A 231 0.41 -5.12 -18.95
N LYS A 232 -0.77 -4.60 -18.63
CA LYS A 232 -1.84 -4.31 -19.60
C LYS A 232 -1.73 -2.92 -20.24
N TRP A 233 -1.37 -1.90 -19.43
CA TRP A 233 -1.61 -0.50 -19.77
C TRP A 233 -0.39 0.41 -19.77
N ALA A 234 0.75 -0.02 -19.22
CA ALA A 234 1.94 0.82 -19.16
C ALA A 234 2.52 1.14 -20.54
N ASP A 235 2.38 0.22 -21.50
CA ASP A 235 2.89 0.34 -22.87
C ASP A 235 4.40 0.67 -22.91
N ASP A 236 5.15 0.06 -21.99
CA ASP A 236 6.59 0.27 -21.78
C ASP A 236 7.46 -0.87 -22.33
N GLY A 237 6.83 -1.83 -23.01
CA GLY A 237 7.49 -3.01 -23.56
C GLY A 237 7.90 -4.07 -22.55
N ARG A 238 7.51 -3.94 -21.28
CA ARG A 238 7.93 -4.82 -20.16
C ARG A 238 6.79 -5.65 -19.55
N ALA A 239 5.74 -5.92 -20.30
CA ALA A 239 4.56 -6.64 -19.82
C ALA A 239 4.89 -7.97 -19.13
N ASP A 240 5.87 -8.73 -19.65
CA ASP A 240 6.24 -10.01 -19.05
C ASP A 240 7.00 -9.84 -17.72
N LEU A 241 7.82 -8.78 -17.58
CA LEU A 241 8.43 -8.42 -16.30
C LEU A 241 7.35 -8.12 -15.25
N TRP A 242 6.35 -7.32 -15.61
CA TRP A 242 5.30 -6.95 -14.66
C TRP A 242 4.44 -8.15 -14.24
N LYS A 243 4.15 -9.08 -15.14
CA LYS A 243 3.48 -10.35 -14.80
C LYS A 243 4.34 -11.21 -13.86
N GLU A 244 5.66 -11.27 -14.10
CA GLU A 244 6.59 -11.96 -13.21
C GLU A 244 6.60 -11.31 -11.82
N CYS A 245 6.65 -9.97 -11.72
CA CYS A 245 6.58 -9.24 -10.46
C CYS A 245 5.27 -9.53 -9.70
N ALA A 246 4.12 -9.57 -10.41
CA ALA A 246 2.85 -9.92 -9.81
C ALA A 246 2.87 -11.33 -9.21
N GLN A 247 3.36 -12.32 -9.98
CA GLN A 247 3.47 -13.69 -9.51
C GLN A 247 4.41 -13.81 -8.31
N LYS A 248 5.59 -13.19 -8.37
CA LYS A 248 6.58 -13.23 -7.29
C LYS A 248 6.06 -12.56 -6.01
N SER A 249 5.33 -11.47 -6.14
CA SER A 249 4.69 -10.82 -5.00
C SER A 249 3.63 -11.72 -4.33
N ARG A 250 2.83 -12.48 -5.11
CA ARG A 250 1.89 -13.47 -4.55
C ARG A 250 2.64 -14.58 -3.80
N GLU A 251 3.66 -15.18 -4.43
CA GLU A 251 4.51 -16.21 -3.82
C GLU A 251 5.18 -15.71 -2.53
N PHE A 252 5.59 -14.45 -2.50
CA PHE A 252 6.16 -13.80 -1.32
C PHE A 252 5.13 -13.64 -0.20
N LEU A 253 3.93 -13.14 -0.50
CA LEU A 253 2.87 -12.97 0.49
C LEU A 253 2.45 -14.29 1.13
N HIS A 254 2.52 -15.42 0.41
CA HIS A 254 2.33 -16.75 0.99
C HIS A 254 3.33 -17.07 2.10
N LYS A 255 4.58 -16.63 1.95
CA LYS A 255 5.68 -16.88 2.92
C LYS A 255 5.70 -15.86 4.04
N ALA A 256 5.39 -14.60 3.74
CA ALA A 256 5.45 -13.49 4.68
C ALA A 256 4.29 -13.50 5.69
N THR A 257 3.15 -14.14 5.36
CA THR A 257 1.99 -14.20 6.26
C THR A 257 1.99 -15.47 7.11
N HIS A 258 1.72 -15.31 8.39
CA HIS A 258 1.71 -16.43 9.33
C HIS A 258 0.59 -17.44 8.99
N PRO A 259 0.89 -18.75 8.94
CA PRO A 259 -0.03 -19.77 8.40
C PRO A 259 -1.31 -19.98 9.23
N VAL A 260 -1.35 -19.54 10.48
CA VAL A 260 -2.50 -19.67 11.37
C VAL A 260 -3.26 -18.36 11.55
N THR A 261 -2.55 -17.26 11.82
CA THR A 261 -3.17 -15.96 12.11
C THR A 261 -3.43 -15.12 10.87
N GLY A 262 -2.66 -15.31 9.80
CA GLY A 262 -2.63 -14.41 8.64
C GLY A 262 -1.86 -13.12 8.87
N LEU A 263 -1.34 -12.86 10.07
CA LEU A 263 -0.53 -11.69 10.38
C LEU A 263 0.84 -11.77 9.70
N ASN A 264 1.44 -10.62 9.45
CA ASN A 264 2.77 -10.48 8.87
C ASN A 264 3.61 -9.48 9.68
N ALA A 265 4.93 -9.54 9.52
CA ALA A 265 5.82 -8.51 10.02
C ALA A 265 5.62 -7.19 9.25
N ASP A 266 5.96 -6.07 9.87
CA ASP A 266 6.02 -4.75 9.27
C ASP A 266 7.10 -4.70 8.17
N MET A 267 8.25 -5.31 8.44
CA MET A 267 9.34 -5.49 7.48
C MET A 267 9.90 -6.91 7.55
N CYS A 268 10.35 -7.45 6.44
CA CYS A 268 10.96 -8.77 6.39
C CYS A 268 11.99 -8.93 5.26
N GLN A 269 12.75 -10.02 5.31
CA GLN A 269 13.64 -10.40 4.22
C GLN A 269 12.84 -10.83 2.98
N TYR A 270 13.48 -10.88 1.81
CA TYR A 270 12.84 -11.31 0.56
C TYR A 270 12.33 -12.77 0.56
N ASP A 271 12.76 -13.58 1.48
CA ASP A 271 12.26 -14.95 1.68
C ASP A 271 11.06 -15.03 2.64
N GLY A 272 10.61 -13.88 3.18
CA GLY A 272 9.52 -13.78 4.15
C GLY A 272 9.96 -13.96 5.62
N SER A 273 11.24 -14.22 5.88
CA SER A 273 11.76 -14.35 7.24
C SER A 273 11.88 -13.01 7.96
N GLU A 274 12.05 -13.08 9.29
CA GLU A 274 12.18 -11.90 10.14
C GLU A 274 13.36 -11.01 9.72
N MET A 275 13.13 -9.70 9.77
CA MET A 275 14.13 -8.68 9.46
C MET A 275 15.32 -8.80 10.39
N GLN A 276 16.51 -8.99 9.80
CA GLN A 276 17.78 -8.99 10.52
C GLN A 276 18.42 -7.59 10.42
N MET A 277 18.29 -6.80 11.48
CA MET A 277 18.95 -5.50 11.52
C MET A 277 20.47 -5.68 11.65
N PRO A 278 21.27 -5.07 10.77
CA PRO A 278 22.72 -5.13 10.90
C PRO A 278 23.14 -4.44 12.19
N ARG A 279 24.12 -5.01 12.85
CA ARG A 279 24.77 -4.34 13.99
C ARG A 279 25.85 -3.40 13.46
N TRP A 280 25.65 -2.13 13.72
CA TRP A 280 26.63 -1.11 13.33
C TRP A 280 27.80 -1.04 14.34
N PRO A 281 29.02 -0.71 13.89
CA PRO A 281 30.13 -0.43 14.79
C PRO A 281 29.73 0.63 15.81
N GLY A 282 30.01 0.37 17.11
CA GLY A 282 29.64 1.27 18.19
C GLY A 282 28.30 0.99 18.88
N MET A 283 27.47 0.07 18.37
CA MET A 283 26.29 -0.38 19.12
C MET A 283 26.70 -1.13 20.39
N PRO A 284 26.05 -0.86 21.54
CA PRO A 284 26.28 -1.58 22.78
C PRO A 284 26.10 -3.09 22.58
N GLN A 285 27.02 -3.89 23.10
CA GLN A 285 26.86 -5.34 23.14
C GLN A 285 25.74 -5.69 24.14
N PRO A 286 24.87 -6.70 23.85
CA PRO A 286 23.96 -7.23 24.85
C PRO A 286 24.75 -7.69 26.07
N LYS A 287 24.24 -7.40 27.26
CA LYS A 287 24.87 -7.92 28.51
C LYS A 287 24.76 -9.44 28.53
N PRO A 288 25.73 -10.14 29.14
CA PRO A 288 25.61 -11.58 29.31
C PRO A 288 24.28 -11.95 29.99
N GLY A 289 23.51 -12.85 29.37
CA GLY A 289 22.20 -13.27 29.86
C GLY A 289 21.02 -12.36 29.47
N GLU A 290 21.27 -11.22 28.84
CA GLU A 290 20.21 -10.37 28.28
C GLU A 290 19.66 -11.00 26.97
N LYS A 291 18.35 -11.25 26.93
CA LYS A 291 17.71 -11.68 25.70
C LYS A 291 17.85 -10.59 24.63
N PRO A 292 18.23 -10.93 23.40
CA PRO A 292 18.23 -9.96 22.32
C PRO A 292 16.87 -9.28 22.26
N ARG A 293 16.86 -7.94 22.26
CA ARG A 293 15.62 -7.17 22.08
C ARG A 293 15.06 -7.50 20.70
N ARG A 294 13.80 -7.95 20.65
CA ARG A 294 13.10 -8.19 19.40
C ARG A 294 13.00 -6.86 18.64
N ASN A 295 13.25 -6.90 17.35
CA ASN A 295 13.00 -5.76 16.48
C ASN A 295 11.48 -5.58 16.32
N GLY A 296 10.96 -4.42 16.72
CA GLY A 296 9.52 -4.12 16.57
C GLY A 296 9.04 -4.14 15.11
N SER A 297 9.92 -3.99 14.12
CA SER A 297 9.58 -4.17 12.70
C SER A 297 9.23 -5.62 12.33
N ASN A 298 9.52 -6.59 13.20
CA ASN A 298 9.09 -7.97 13.05
C ASN A 298 7.67 -8.23 13.61
N ASN A 299 6.98 -7.17 14.05
CA ASN A 299 5.60 -7.24 14.53
C ASN A 299 4.62 -6.77 13.45
N PHE A 300 3.39 -7.26 13.51
CA PHE A 300 2.26 -6.74 12.75
C PHE A 300 1.86 -5.39 13.37
N ARG A 301 1.99 -4.32 12.63
CA ARG A 301 1.71 -2.95 13.06
C ARG A 301 1.65 -1.99 11.87
N TYR A 302 0.96 -0.87 11.99
CA TYR A 302 0.88 0.21 11.00
C TYR A 302 0.88 -0.26 9.52
N ASP A 303 2.03 -0.26 8.84
CA ASP A 303 2.12 -0.59 7.41
C ASP A 303 1.60 -2.00 7.12
N SER A 304 1.80 -2.95 8.04
CA SER A 304 1.25 -4.29 7.95
C SER A 304 -0.28 -4.34 7.79
N TRP A 305 -1.01 -3.33 8.28
CA TRP A 305 -2.48 -3.29 8.17
C TRP A 305 -2.95 -3.22 6.71
N ARG A 306 -2.12 -2.73 5.79
CA ARG A 306 -2.45 -2.65 4.36
C ARG A 306 -2.50 -4.02 3.67
N VAL A 307 -1.79 -5.03 4.20
CA VAL A 307 -1.67 -6.34 3.56
C VAL A 307 -3.02 -7.01 3.31
N PRO A 308 -3.97 -7.09 4.27
CA PRO A 308 -5.31 -7.65 4.00
C PRO A 308 -6.02 -6.94 2.85
N MET A 309 -5.90 -5.62 2.76
CA MET A 309 -6.54 -4.84 1.71
C MET A 309 -5.84 -5.02 0.35
N ASN A 310 -4.51 -5.11 0.31
CA ASN A 310 -3.74 -5.34 -0.93
C ASN A 310 -4.02 -6.74 -1.52
N ILE A 311 -4.14 -7.76 -0.66
CA ILE A 311 -4.53 -9.11 -1.09
C ILE A 311 -5.98 -9.11 -1.61
N THR A 312 -6.88 -8.37 -0.94
CA THR A 312 -8.25 -8.18 -1.40
C THR A 312 -8.31 -7.52 -2.78
N LEU A 313 -7.49 -6.50 -3.01
CA LEU A 313 -7.41 -5.81 -4.29
C LEU A 313 -7.00 -6.77 -5.42
N ASP A 314 -5.98 -7.59 -5.18
CA ASP A 314 -5.54 -8.59 -6.17
C ASP A 314 -6.60 -9.67 -6.40
N TYR A 315 -7.33 -10.06 -5.35
CA TYR A 315 -8.48 -10.97 -5.49
C TYR A 315 -9.57 -10.41 -6.40
N GLU A 316 -9.90 -9.11 -6.24
CA GLU A 316 -10.95 -8.46 -7.03
C GLU A 316 -10.54 -8.20 -8.48
N TRP A 317 -9.31 -7.70 -8.71
CA TRP A 317 -8.90 -7.24 -10.04
C TRP A 317 -8.32 -8.34 -10.90
N SER A 318 -7.60 -9.30 -10.31
CA SER A 318 -6.90 -10.37 -11.02
C SER A 318 -7.55 -11.73 -10.82
N GLY A 319 -7.86 -12.10 -9.60
CA GLY A 319 -8.32 -13.43 -9.24
C GLY A 319 -7.30 -14.54 -9.49
N ALA A 320 -6.04 -14.21 -9.80
CA ALA A 320 -5.01 -15.18 -10.20
C ALA A 320 -4.61 -16.14 -9.08
N ASP A 321 -4.84 -15.77 -7.82
CA ASP A 321 -4.49 -16.55 -6.62
C ASP A 321 -5.69 -16.74 -5.68
N ALA A 322 -6.89 -16.76 -6.25
CA ALA A 322 -8.17 -16.65 -5.53
C ALA A 322 -8.38 -17.75 -4.45
N GLU A 323 -7.84 -18.95 -4.64
CA GLU A 323 -7.98 -20.03 -3.67
C GLU A 323 -7.20 -19.71 -2.37
N TRP A 324 -5.93 -19.37 -2.50
CA TRP A 324 -5.10 -19.00 -1.36
C TRP A 324 -5.60 -17.72 -0.69
N GLN A 325 -6.01 -16.72 -1.48
CA GLN A 325 -6.52 -15.44 -1.00
C GLN A 325 -7.79 -15.61 -0.16
N ARG A 326 -8.70 -16.49 -0.54
CA ARG A 326 -9.86 -16.85 0.31
C ARG A 326 -9.42 -17.47 1.63
N GLY A 327 -8.49 -18.43 1.57
CA GLY A 327 -7.94 -19.03 2.79
C GLY A 327 -7.23 -18.01 3.68
N TYR A 328 -6.54 -17.04 3.10
CA TYR A 328 -5.95 -15.92 3.83
C TYR A 328 -7.02 -15.06 4.50
N GLY A 329 -8.05 -14.63 3.76
CA GLY A 329 -9.15 -13.82 4.29
C GLY A 329 -9.85 -14.50 5.47
N GLU A 330 -10.07 -15.81 5.40
CA GLU A 330 -10.64 -16.58 6.51
C GLU A 330 -9.69 -16.65 7.72
N ARG A 331 -8.39 -16.82 7.52
CA ARG A 331 -7.40 -16.85 8.61
C ARG A 331 -7.34 -15.51 9.35
N ILE A 332 -7.17 -14.40 8.61
CA ILE A 332 -7.02 -13.08 9.22
C ILE A 332 -8.29 -12.66 9.97
N GLN A 333 -9.48 -12.89 9.40
CA GLN A 333 -10.73 -12.60 10.08
C GLN A 333 -11.00 -13.52 11.27
N ASN A 334 -10.67 -14.81 11.19
CA ASN A 334 -10.78 -15.72 12.34
C ASN A 334 -9.89 -15.28 13.50
N PHE A 335 -8.65 -14.85 13.20
CA PHE A 335 -7.75 -14.31 14.21
C PHE A 335 -8.38 -13.09 14.92
N PHE A 336 -8.74 -12.03 14.19
CA PHE A 336 -9.32 -10.83 14.79
C PHE A 336 -10.68 -11.08 15.45
N TYR A 337 -11.47 -12.01 14.93
CA TYR A 337 -12.70 -12.43 15.58
C TYR A 337 -12.44 -13.04 16.96
N SER A 338 -11.41 -13.85 17.10
CA SER A 338 -11.01 -14.44 18.38
C SER A 338 -10.54 -13.40 19.40
N GLN A 339 -10.03 -12.25 18.94
CA GLN A 339 -9.64 -11.13 19.77
C GLN A 339 -10.83 -10.23 20.17
N GLY A 340 -11.98 -10.38 19.49
CA GLY A 340 -13.19 -9.57 19.64
C GLY A 340 -13.22 -8.41 18.63
N VAL A 341 -14.26 -8.41 17.78
CA VAL A 341 -14.39 -7.47 16.63
C VAL A 341 -14.41 -6.00 17.06
N ASP A 342 -14.88 -5.72 18.26
CA ASP A 342 -15.04 -4.39 18.87
C ASP A 342 -13.85 -3.93 19.74
N LYS A 343 -12.81 -4.76 19.89
CA LYS A 343 -11.73 -4.51 20.88
C LYS A 343 -10.35 -5.03 20.54
N PHE A 344 -10.14 -5.70 19.40
CA PHE A 344 -8.80 -6.09 19.00
C PHE A 344 -7.90 -4.85 18.90
N VAL A 345 -6.61 -5.05 19.14
CA VAL A 345 -5.64 -3.95 19.15
C VAL A 345 -4.87 -3.88 17.85
N ASP A 346 -4.10 -2.82 17.69
CA ASP A 346 -3.45 -2.43 16.44
C ASP A 346 -2.04 -3.00 16.25
N GLN A 347 -1.50 -3.72 17.24
CA GLN A 347 -0.18 -4.36 17.13
C GLN A 347 -0.18 -5.74 17.75
N TYR A 348 0.43 -6.69 17.06
CA TYR A 348 0.62 -8.09 17.46
C TYR A 348 1.98 -8.60 16.99
N ARG A 349 2.48 -9.65 17.61
CA ARG A 349 3.48 -10.49 16.94
C ARG A 349 2.80 -11.35 15.87
N PRO A 350 3.50 -11.82 14.82
CA PRO A 350 2.86 -12.63 13.79
C PRO A 350 2.17 -13.90 14.28
N ASP A 351 2.63 -14.47 15.39
CA ASP A 351 1.99 -15.63 16.05
C ASP A 351 0.68 -15.31 16.78
N GLY A 352 0.29 -14.04 16.84
CA GLY A 352 -0.92 -13.55 17.49
C GLY A 352 -0.74 -13.15 18.95
N SER A 353 0.44 -13.31 19.53
CA SER A 353 0.72 -12.81 20.88
C SER A 353 0.87 -11.28 20.89
N LEU A 354 0.58 -10.66 22.05
CA LEU A 354 0.79 -9.22 22.21
C LEU A 354 2.29 -8.90 22.29
N PRO A 355 2.71 -7.76 21.72
CA PRO A 355 4.08 -7.30 21.85
C PRO A 355 4.38 -6.88 23.30
N GLU A 356 5.65 -6.96 23.72
CA GLU A 356 6.10 -6.37 24.96
C GLU A 356 6.09 -4.84 24.86
N GLU A 357 5.98 -4.14 25.99
CA GLU A 357 5.89 -2.66 26.02
C GLU A 357 7.00 -1.97 25.23
N ASN A 358 8.21 -2.51 25.27
CA ASN A 358 9.37 -1.97 24.55
C ASN A 358 9.38 -2.26 23.03
N GLU A 359 8.48 -3.14 22.55
CA GLU A 359 8.27 -3.44 21.13
C GLU A 359 7.16 -2.58 20.51
N ILE A 360 6.28 -2.00 21.35
CA ILE A 360 5.16 -1.20 20.87
C ILE A 360 5.67 0.05 20.17
N LEU A 361 5.25 0.24 18.93
CA LEU A 361 5.58 1.43 18.16
C LEU A 361 4.92 2.64 18.79
N GLN A 362 5.71 3.67 19.05
CA GLN A 362 5.25 4.92 19.56
C GLN A 362 4.69 5.78 18.39
N ALA A 363 3.39 6.01 18.38
CA ALA A 363 2.74 6.91 17.45
C ALA A 363 2.30 8.19 18.16
N GLY A 364 2.67 9.35 17.62
CA GLY A 364 2.29 10.66 18.17
C GLY A 364 2.71 10.88 19.64
N GLY A 365 3.80 10.26 20.08
CA GLY A 365 4.27 10.36 21.46
C GLY A 365 3.67 9.35 22.44
N PHE A 366 2.75 8.49 22.02
CA PHE A 366 2.04 7.53 22.87
C PHE A 366 2.47 6.10 22.58
N ARG A 367 2.93 5.37 23.61
CA ARG A 367 3.13 3.92 23.58
C ARG A 367 1.88 3.24 24.13
N LYS A 368 0.90 2.99 23.27
CA LYS A 368 -0.37 2.41 23.69
C LYS A 368 -0.96 1.60 22.55
N LEU A 369 -1.45 0.42 22.86
CA LEU A 369 -2.25 -0.38 21.93
C LEU A 369 -3.64 0.22 21.81
N ARG A 370 -4.20 0.31 20.60
CA ARG A 370 -5.49 0.91 20.33
C ARG A 370 -6.33 0.03 19.42
N HIS A 371 -7.63 0.22 19.46
CA HIS A 371 -8.54 -0.31 18.46
C HIS A 371 -8.64 0.70 17.31
N SER A 372 -7.58 0.75 16.44
CA SER A 372 -7.49 1.74 15.37
C SER A 372 -8.47 1.47 14.25
N ILE A 373 -9.15 2.52 13.79
CA ILE A 373 -10.13 2.43 12.69
C ILE A 373 -9.46 2.03 11.36
N GLY A 374 -8.20 2.36 11.15
CA GLY A 374 -7.45 1.91 9.98
C GLY A 374 -7.35 0.39 9.90
N LEU A 375 -6.99 -0.27 11.01
CA LEU A 375 -6.95 -1.72 11.07
C LEU A 375 -8.36 -2.34 10.97
N VAL A 376 -9.35 -1.79 11.68
CA VAL A 376 -10.75 -2.21 11.53
C VAL A 376 -11.17 -2.20 10.07
N SER A 377 -10.79 -1.16 9.35
CA SER A 377 -11.12 -0.94 7.94
C SER A 377 -10.51 -1.99 7.03
N THR A 378 -9.22 -2.25 7.16
CA THR A 378 -8.53 -3.20 6.27
C THR A 378 -8.94 -4.65 6.51
N VAL A 379 -9.23 -5.02 7.78
CA VAL A 379 -9.78 -6.34 8.12
C VAL A 379 -11.21 -6.49 7.61
N ALA A 380 -12.03 -5.42 7.66
CA ALA A 380 -13.36 -5.42 7.07
C ALA A 380 -13.32 -5.61 5.54
N ALA A 381 -12.36 -4.96 4.84
CA ALA A 381 -12.20 -5.15 3.39
C ALA A 381 -11.93 -6.62 3.02
N ALA A 382 -11.21 -7.38 3.86
CA ALA A 382 -10.98 -8.80 3.66
C ALA A 382 -12.27 -9.65 3.58
N SER A 383 -13.43 -9.12 4.01
CA SER A 383 -14.74 -9.77 3.88
C SER A 383 -15.12 -10.08 2.43
N ILE A 384 -14.53 -9.38 1.46
CA ILE A 384 -14.71 -9.66 0.03
C ILE A 384 -14.22 -11.07 -0.34
N MET A 385 -13.14 -11.53 0.30
CA MET A 385 -12.56 -12.85 0.07
C MET A 385 -13.25 -13.95 0.88
N CYS A 386 -13.97 -13.60 1.95
CA CYS A 386 -14.55 -14.53 2.91
C CYS A 386 -15.96 -14.97 2.55
N LYS A 387 -16.37 -16.16 3.00
CA LYS A 387 -17.72 -16.70 2.78
C LYS A 387 -18.45 -17.04 4.10
N HIS A 388 -17.88 -16.69 5.26
CA HIS A 388 -18.47 -17.03 6.54
C HIS A 388 -19.34 -15.91 7.11
N ALA A 389 -20.30 -16.28 7.98
CA ALA A 389 -21.25 -15.33 8.58
C ALA A 389 -20.59 -14.23 9.44
N LYS A 390 -19.41 -14.52 10.02
CA LYS A 390 -18.64 -13.55 10.83
C LYS A 390 -18.21 -12.30 10.07
N SER A 391 -18.04 -12.41 8.74
CA SER A 391 -17.64 -11.27 7.90
C SER A 391 -18.59 -10.07 8.05
N LYS A 392 -19.88 -10.33 8.31
CA LYS A 392 -20.84 -9.25 8.52
C LYS A 392 -20.51 -8.41 9.75
N GLU A 393 -20.02 -9.02 10.83
CA GLU A 393 -19.66 -8.28 12.05
C GLU A 393 -18.51 -7.29 11.80
N PHE A 394 -17.52 -7.66 10.98
CA PHE A 394 -16.44 -6.76 10.59
C PHE A 394 -16.94 -5.61 9.69
N VAL A 395 -17.85 -5.91 8.75
CA VAL A 395 -18.44 -4.89 7.89
C VAL A 395 -19.32 -3.95 8.71
N ASP A 396 -20.11 -4.47 9.66
CA ASP A 396 -20.93 -3.66 10.58
C ASP A 396 -20.04 -2.81 11.51
N ALA A 397 -18.92 -3.36 11.99
CA ALA A 397 -17.95 -2.62 12.80
C ALA A 397 -17.39 -1.42 12.03
N LEU A 398 -16.95 -1.62 10.79
CA LEU A 398 -16.50 -0.51 9.94
C LEU A 398 -17.61 0.51 9.66
N TRP A 399 -18.82 0.04 9.31
CA TRP A 399 -19.94 0.92 9.00
C TRP A 399 -20.30 1.85 10.16
N ASN A 400 -20.28 1.33 11.38
CA ASN A 400 -20.64 2.04 12.61
C ASN A 400 -19.46 2.77 13.27
N ALA A 401 -18.22 2.51 12.84
CA ALA A 401 -17.05 3.11 13.45
C ALA A 401 -17.05 4.63 13.26
N LYS A 402 -16.80 5.32 14.38
CA LYS A 402 -16.62 6.76 14.40
C LYS A 402 -15.15 7.11 14.21
N HIS A 403 -14.86 7.98 13.27
CA HIS A 403 -13.53 8.50 13.06
C HIS A 403 -13.35 9.80 13.86
N GLU A 404 -13.03 9.65 15.13
CA GLU A 404 -12.93 10.73 16.12
C GLU A 404 -11.76 10.46 17.10
N PRO A 405 -11.25 11.48 17.80
CA PRO A 405 -10.18 11.31 18.77
C PRO A 405 -10.51 10.28 19.87
N PHE A 406 -9.50 9.50 20.26
CA PHE A 406 -9.57 8.65 21.46
C PHE A 406 -9.67 9.51 22.74
N GLU A 407 -10.07 8.91 23.86
CA GLU A 407 -10.18 9.60 25.16
C GLU A 407 -8.89 10.30 25.61
N ASP A 408 -7.73 9.78 25.22
CA ASP A 408 -6.42 10.39 25.49
C ASP A 408 -6.01 11.47 24.49
N GLY A 409 -6.92 11.87 23.58
CA GLY A 409 -6.70 12.91 22.57
C GLY A 409 -5.92 12.44 21.35
N TYR A 410 -5.50 11.18 21.28
CA TYR A 410 -4.88 10.65 20.06
C TYR A 410 -5.90 10.59 18.94
N PHE A 411 -5.54 11.09 17.77
CA PHE A 411 -6.37 11.04 16.56
C PHE A 411 -5.48 10.95 15.32
N ASP A 412 -5.75 9.99 14.46
CA ASP A 412 -5.06 9.85 13.18
C ASP A 412 -6.03 10.13 12.03
N ALA A 413 -6.15 11.40 11.65
CA ALA A 413 -6.96 11.81 10.51
C ALA A 413 -6.35 11.36 9.18
N TYR A 414 -5.04 11.16 9.13
CA TYR A 414 -4.29 10.85 7.93
C TYR A 414 -4.35 9.36 7.60
N TYR A 415 -3.63 8.52 8.34
CA TYR A 415 -3.49 7.11 7.99
C TYR A 415 -4.80 6.33 8.18
N ASP A 416 -5.39 6.45 9.38
CA ASP A 416 -6.69 5.83 9.68
C ASP A 416 -7.80 6.31 8.71
N GLY A 417 -7.82 7.61 8.41
CA GLY A 417 -8.81 8.20 7.50
C GLY A 417 -8.68 7.70 6.06
N LEU A 418 -7.45 7.62 5.53
CA LEU A 418 -7.19 7.12 4.20
C LEU A 418 -7.51 5.63 4.07
N LEU A 419 -7.08 4.79 5.01
CA LEU A 419 -7.39 3.36 5.02
C LEU A 419 -8.90 3.10 5.13
N ARG A 420 -9.61 3.89 5.96
CA ARG A 420 -11.07 3.84 6.06
C ARG A 420 -11.73 4.11 4.72
N LEU A 421 -11.31 5.13 4.00
CA LEU A 421 -11.88 5.47 2.69
C LEU A 421 -11.60 4.37 1.66
N PHE A 422 -10.39 3.83 1.61
CA PHE A 422 -10.09 2.69 0.73
C PHE A 422 -10.99 1.48 1.04
N ALA A 423 -11.18 1.13 2.30
CA ALA A 423 -12.03 0.01 2.67
C ALA A 423 -13.50 0.23 2.27
N PHE A 424 -14.04 1.45 2.40
CA PHE A 424 -15.35 1.79 1.87
C PHE A 424 -15.43 1.68 0.35
N MET A 425 -14.37 2.07 -0.37
CA MET A 425 -14.29 1.89 -1.83
C MET A 425 -14.30 0.41 -2.22
N HIS A 426 -13.53 -0.43 -1.55
CA HIS A 426 -13.54 -1.87 -1.74
C HIS A 426 -14.93 -2.47 -1.52
N LEU A 427 -15.46 -2.32 -0.31
CA LEU A 427 -16.73 -2.96 0.09
C LEU A 427 -17.95 -2.45 -0.66
N SER A 428 -17.90 -1.23 -1.20
CA SER A 428 -18.96 -0.68 -2.07
C SER A 428 -18.79 -1.06 -3.55
N GLY A 429 -17.69 -1.76 -3.93
CA GLY A 429 -17.36 -2.09 -5.31
C GLY A 429 -16.97 -0.87 -6.17
N ASN A 430 -16.47 0.19 -5.53
CA ASN A 430 -16.03 1.42 -6.20
C ASN A 430 -14.49 1.55 -6.31
N TYR A 431 -13.72 0.56 -5.88
CA TYR A 431 -12.29 0.48 -6.16
C TYR A 431 -12.06 -0.44 -7.36
N ARG A 432 -11.93 0.13 -8.55
CA ARG A 432 -12.00 -0.61 -9.82
C ARG A 432 -10.73 -0.43 -10.66
N GLU A 433 -10.37 -1.45 -11.42
CA GLU A 433 -9.44 -1.28 -12.53
C GLU A 433 -10.09 -0.35 -13.57
N ILE A 434 -9.47 0.81 -13.81
CA ILE A 434 -9.97 1.77 -14.80
C ILE A 434 -9.38 1.42 -16.16
N ILE A 435 -10.23 0.97 -17.06
CA ILE A 435 -9.86 0.60 -18.44
C ILE A 435 -10.05 1.79 -19.38
N PRO A 436 -9.30 1.89 -20.49
CA PRO A 436 -9.50 2.95 -21.47
C PRO A 436 -10.92 2.99 -22.02
N HIS A 437 -11.47 4.18 -22.23
CA HIS A 437 -12.68 4.33 -23.03
C HIS A 437 -12.38 3.90 -24.48
N LYS A 438 -13.22 3.02 -25.02
CA LYS A 438 -13.17 2.60 -26.43
C LYS A 438 -13.63 3.72 -27.35
#